data_57431a8649740f126d9d794c0bf8b0d7
#
_entry.id   57431a8649740f126d9d794c0bf8b0d7
#
_cell.length_a   1.000
_cell.length_b   1.000
_cell.length_c   1.000
_cell.angle_alpha   90.00
_cell.angle_beta   90.00
_cell.angle_gamma   90.00
#
_symmetry.space_group_name_H-M   'P 1'
#
loop_
_entity.id
_entity.type
_entity.pdbx_description
1 polymer ?
#
loop_
_entity_poly.entity_id
_entity_poly.type
_entity_poly.pdbx_seq_one_letter_code
_entity_poly.pdbx_strand_id
1 'polypeptide(L)'
;MVLANGSMSSSQSGEGEIRKALVEGDVVDCMIAVPGQLFYSTQIPVCLWFLSRDKKNHKFRDRRGEVLFIDARKLGHMVDRTRKEFSDEDIAKITGAYHAWRGEKAAIEERGAYEDIAGFCKSASLDEIRKHGHVLTPGRYVGTADVDEDEMPFEERFAVLQAKLNEQFVNERELSSLIQTQLAKVRIND
;
A
#
# COMPACT_ATOMS: atom_id res chain seq x y z
N MET A 1 11.39 -10.75 6.36
CA MET A 1 10.47 -11.85 6.00
C MET A 1 9.43 -11.31 5.02
N VAL A 2 8.99 -12.12 4.06
CA VAL A 2 7.91 -11.78 3.11
C VAL A 2 6.69 -12.61 3.48
N LEU A 3 5.57 -11.97 3.76
CA LEU A 3 4.33 -12.62 4.18
C LEU A 3 3.13 -12.05 3.40
N ALA A 4 2.05 -12.81 3.33
CA ALA A 4 0.78 -12.32 2.78
C ALA A 4 0.22 -11.18 3.65
N ASN A 5 -0.53 -10.26 3.04
CA ASN A 5 -1.09 -9.09 3.73
C ASN A 5 -1.94 -9.44 4.96
N GLY A 6 -2.59 -10.60 4.98
CA GLY A 6 -3.36 -11.08 6.12
C GLY A 6 -2.55 -11.11 7.42
N SER A 7 -1.25 -11.41 7.36
CA SER A 7 -0.37 -11.45 8.53
C SER A 7 -0.32 -10.14 9.33
N MET A 8 -0.60 -9.00 8.70
CA MET A 8 -0.60 -7.69 9.34
C MET A 8 -1.85 -7.43 10.20
N SER A 9 -2.96 -8.11 9.96
CA SER A 9 -4.25 -7.79 10.58
C SER A 9 -5.10 -8.99 11.02
N SER A 10 -4.86 -10.20 10.47
CA SER A 10 -5.62 -11.40 10.82
C SER A 10 -5.47 -11.75 12.30
N SER A 11 -6.55 -12.24 12.90
CA SER A 11 -6.57 -12.79 14.27
C SER A 11 -6.88 -14.28 14.29
N GLN A 12 -6.94 -14.92 13.11
CA GLN A 12 -7.24 -16.34 13.00
C GLN A 12 -6.06 -17.18 13.52
N SER A 13 -6.37 -18.34 14.04
CA SER A 13 -5.35 -19.35 14.45
C SER A 13 -4.22 -18.81 15.34
N GLY A 14 -4.48 -17.81 16.17
CA GLY A 14 -3.48 -17.25 17.09
C GLY A 14 -2.54 -16.20 16.45
N GLU A 15 -2.71 -15.86 15.18
CA GLU A 15 -1.86 -14.86 14.50
C GLU A 15 -1.87 -13.51 15.22
N GLY A 16 -3.01 -13.09 15.77
CA GLY A 16 -3.13 -11.87 16.54
C GLY A 16 -2.24 -11.83 17.77
N GLU A 17 -2.18 -12.95 18.53
CA GLU A 17 -1.35 -13.05 19.73
C GLU A 17 0.15 -13.10 19.38
N ILE A 18 0.54 -13.79 18.29
CA ILE A 18 1.92 -13.81 17.81
C ILE A 18 2.33 -12.37 17.42
N ARG A 19 1.51 -11.67 16.67
CA ARG A 19 1.78 -10.28 16.26
C ARG A 19 1.90 -9.36 17.45
N LYS A 20 0.99 -9.46 18.43
CA LYS A 20 1.05 -8.72 19.68
C LYS A 20 2.36 -8.99 20.43
N ALA A 21 2.75 -10.26 20.58
CA ALA A 21 4.00 -10.62 21.25
C ALA A 21 5.24 -10.04 20.55
N LEU A 22 5.27 -10.00 19.23
CA LEU A 22 6.35 -9.38 18.45
C LEU A 22 6.41 -7.86 18.66
N VAL A 23 5.26 -7.20 18.71
CA VAL A 23 5.17 -5.73 18.95
C VAL A 23 5.57 -5.41 20.39
N GLU A 24 5.02 -6.12 21.39
CA GLU A 24 5.33 -5.88 22.80
C GLU A 24 6.78 -6.24 23.14
N GLY A 25 7.37 -7.21 22.43
CA GLY A 25 8.79 -7.52 22.50
C GLY A 25 9.70 -6.50 21.81
N ASP A 26 9.11 -5.45 21.21
CA ASP A 26 9.80 -4.38 20.47
C ASP A 26 10.78 -4.90 19.40
N VAL A 27 10.45 -6.03 18.75
CA VAL A 27 11.30 -6.61 17.70
C VAL A 27 10.89 -6.22 16.28
N VAL A 28 9.70 -5.65 16.08
CA VAL A 28 9.26 -5.16 14.77
C VAL A 28 9.93 -3.81 14.50
N ASP A 29 10.80 -3.75 13.48
CA ASP A 29 11.55 -2.53 13.12
C ASP A 29 10.83 -1.74 12.02
N CYS A 30 10.46 -2.42 10.92
CA CYS A 30 9.75 -1.78 9.82
C CYS A 30 8.75 -2.72 9.16
N MET A 31 7.64 -2.14 8.70
CA MET A 31 6.59 -2.83 7.94
C MET A 31 6.39 -2.13 6.60
N ILE A 32 6.53 -2.87 5.50
CA ILE A 32 6.34 -2.32 4.15
C ILE A 32 5.23 -3.10 3.46
N ALA A 33 4.14 -2.42 3.07
CA ALA A 33 3.13 -2.98 2.20
C ALA A 33 3.53 -2.75 0.73
N VAL A 34 3.60 -3.83 -0.05
CA VAL A 34 3.96 -3.76 -1.47
C VAL A 34 2.78 -4.14 -2.36
N PRO A 35 2.74 -3.69 -3.63
CA PRO A 35 1.64 -3.99 -4.54
C PRO A 35 1.54 -5.48 -4.86
N GLY A 36 0.39 -5.90 -5.36
CA GLY A 36 0.24 -7.20 -6.01
C GLY A 36 1.02 -7.27 -7.32
N GLN A 37 1.13 -8.47 -7.87
CA GLN A 37 1.79 -8.74 -9.16
C GLN A 37 3.31 -8.48 -9.17
N LEU A 38 3.94 -8.28 -8.01
CA LEU A 38 5.37 -8.02 -7.89
C LEU A 38 6.21 -9.29 -7.95
N PHE A 39 5.61 -10.44 -7.63
CA PHE A 39 6.30 -11.73 -7.56
C PHE A 39 5.85 -12.68 -8.67
N TYR A 40 6.80 -13.43 -9.24
CA TYR A 40 6.51 -14.39 -10.31
C TYR A 40 5.55 -15.51 -9.91
N SER A 41 5.61 -15.93 -8.64
CA SER A 41 4.84 -17.06 -8.13
C SER A 41 3.46 -16.71 -7.60
N THR A 42 3.17 -15.42 -7.41
CA THR A 42 1.88 -14.98 -6.86
C THR A 42 1.52 -13.57 -7.30
N GLN A 43 0.24 -13.36 -7.56
CA GLN A 43 -0.32 -12.05 -7.91
C GLN A 43 -0.88 -11.30 -6.70
N ILE A 44 -0.94 -11.96 -5.53
CA ILE A 44 -1.48 -11.32 -4.32
C ILE A 44 -0.49 -10.28 -3.78
N PRO A 45 -1.00 -9.18 -3.19
CA PRO A 45 -0.15 -8.22 -2.50
C PRO A 45 0.46 -8.87 -1.24
N VAL A 46 1.70 -8.51 -0.95
CA VAL A 46 2.43 -9.02 0.22
C VAL A 46 2.95 -7.87 1.08
N CYS A 47 3.48 -8.23 2.24
CA CYS A 47 4.16 -7.29 3.12
C CYS A 47 5.55 -7.79 3.50
N LEU A 48 6.45 -6.84 3.69
CA LEU A 48 7.80 -7.10 4.14
C LEU A 48 7.89 -6.76 5.64
N TRP A 49 8.28 -7.76 6.43
CA TRP A 49 8.52 -7.62 7.86
C TRP A 49 10.03 -7.52 8.10
N PHE A 50 10.45 -6.41 8.68
CA PHE A 50 11.81 -6.21 9.17
C PHE A 50 11.80 -6.37 10.69
N LEU A 51 12.56 -7.33 11.18
CA LEU A 51 12.67 -7.63 12.60
C LEU A 51 14.09 -7.34 13.08
N SER A 52 14.22 -6.67 14.21
CA SER A 52 15.50 -6.33 14.85
C SER A 52 15.45 -6.68 16.33
N ARG A 53 16.44 -7.43 16.81
CA ARG A 53 16.59 -7.72 18.26
C ARG A 53 17.25 -6.58 19.02
N ASP A 54 18.02 -5.75 18.32
CA ASP A 54 18.76 -4.64 18.91
C ASP A 54 18.47 -3.36 18.15
N LYS A 55 17.52 -2.59 18.64
CA LYS A 55 17.15 -1.28 18.12
C LYS A 55 17.99 -0.15 18.71
N LYS A 56 18.79 -0.42 19.75
CA LYS A 56 19.70 0.53 20.40
C LYS A 56 21.16 0.18 20.17
N ASN A 57 21.51 -0.24 18.97
CA ASN A 57 22.92 -0.47 18.65
C ASN A 57 23.64 0.86 18.37
N HIS A 58 24.95 0.90 18.66
CA HIS A 58 25.78 2.11 18.49
C HIS A 58 25.98 2.53 17.01
N LYS A 59 25.50 1.71 16.08
CA LYS A 59 25.66 1.94 14.64
C LYS A 59 24.57 2.86 14.06
N PHE A 60 23.38 2.84 14.68
CA PHE A 60 22.21 3.55 14.20
C PHE A 60 21.56 4.35 15.37
N ARG A 61 20.58 5.21 15.07
CA ARG A 61 19.83 5.88 16.12
C ARG A 61 19.08 4.87 17.02
N ASP A 62 18.78 5.25 18.23
CA ASP A 62 17.91 4.48 19.12
C ASP A 62 16.47 4.53 18.57
N ARG A 63 15.91 3.37 18.22
CA ARG A 63 14.57 3.20 17.61
C ARG A 63 13.64 2.40 18.49
N ARG A 64 14.02 2.18 19.75
CA ARG A 64 13.18 1.43 20.70
C ARG A 64 11.84 2.13 20.88
N GLY A 65 10.78 1.32 20.95
CA GLY A 65 9.41 1.83 21.10
C GLY A 65 8.80 2.43 19.84
N GLU A 66 9.47 2.32 18.68
CA GLU A 66 8.99 2.83 17.40
C GLU A 66 8.98 1.74 16.33
N VAL A 67 8.07 1.86 15.38
CA VAL A 67 7.99 1.03 14.16
C VAL A 67 7.79 1.95 12.96
N LEU A 68 8.60 1.77 11.93
CA LEU A 68 8.40 2.46 10.66
C LEU A 68 7.36 1.73 9.81
N PHE A 69 6.38 2.45 9.31
CA PHE A 69 5.40 1.98 8.34
C PHE A 69 5.63 2.63 6.98
N ILE A 70 5.71 1.84 5.91
CA ILE A 70 5.84 2.31 4.53
C ILE A 70 4.73 1.69 3.68
N ASP A 71 3.95 2.52 3.02
CA ASP A 71 2.94 2.09 2.06
C ASP A 71 3.45 2.26 0.62
N ALA A 72 4.02 1.20 0.07
CA ALA A 72 4.55 1.17 -1.28
C ALA A 72 3.55 0.60 -2.31
N ARG A 73 2.27 0.38 -1.94
CA ARG A 73 1.26 -0.26 -2.81
C ARG A 73 0.97 0.53 -4.08
N LYS A 74 1.19 1.85 -4.07
CA LYS A 74 1.00 2.73 -5.23
C LYS A 74 2.23 2.82 -6.12
N LEU A 75 3.37 2.28 -5.70
CA LEU A 75 4.62 2.28 -6.45
C LEU A 75 4.66 1.12 -7.45
N GLY A 76 5.63 1.20 -8.36
CA GLY A 76 5.84 0.21 -9.41
C GLY A 76 4.98 0.43 -10.65
N HIS A 77 5.49 -0.04 -11.78
CA HIS A 77 4.85 0.03 -13.08
C HIS A 77 4.61 -1.37 -13.65
N MET A 78 3.67 -1.49 -14.58
CA MET A 78 3.39 -2.76 -15.26
C MET A 78 4.44 -2.99 -16.35
N VAL A 79 5.15 -4.11 -16.26
CA VAL A 79 6.10 -4.56 -17.29
C VAL A 79 5.37 -5.36 -18.36
N ASP A 80 4.36 -6.13 -17.95
CA ASP A 80 3.47 -6.86 -18.84
C ASP A 80 2.04 -6.90 -18.25
N ARG A 81 1.12 -7.66 -18.85
CA ARG A 81 -0.29 -7.73 -18.43
C ARG A 81 -0.51 -8.24 -17.01
N THR A 82 0.48 -8.91 -16.42
CA THR A 82 0.34 -9.66 -15.17
C THR A 82 1.38 -9.30 -14.14
N ARG A 83 2.46 -8.60 -14.52
CA ARG A 83 3.62 -8.34 -13.67
C ARG A 83 3.92 -6.87 -13.49
N LYS A 84 4.10 -6.48 -12.24
CA LYS A 84 4.67 -5.20 -11.82
C LYS A 84 6.16 -5.33 -11.50
N GLU A 85 6.88 -4.23 -11.63
CA GLU A 85 8.26 -4.08 -11.22
C GLU A 85 8.47 -2.71 -10.57
N PHE A 86 9.34 -2.63 -9.57
CA PHE A 86 9.79 -1.37 -9.02
C PHE A 86 10.89 -0.80 -9.90
N SER A 87 10.80 0.49 -10.20
CA SER A 87 11.93 1.22 -10.78
C SER A 87 13.04 1.43 -9.73
N ASP A 88 14.24 1.79 -10.19
CA ASP A 88 15.32 2.17 -9.29
C ASP A 88 14.94 3.35 -8.39
N GLU A 89 14.10 4.26 -8.89
CA GLU A 89 13.56 5.40 -8.15
C GLU A 89 12.60 4.95 -7.04
N ASP A 90 11.71 3.97 -7.32
CA ASP A 90 10.82 3.39 -6.32
C ASP A 90 11.61 2.71 -5.20
N ILE A 91 12.62 1.91 -5.59
CA ILE A 91 13.52 1.24 -4.64
C ILE A 91 14.27 2.28 -3.81
N ALA A 92 14.83 3.29 -4.47
CA ALA A 92 15.55 4.37 -3.82
C ALA A 92 14.65 5.17 -2.85
N LYS A 93 13.38 5.38 -3.19
CA LYS A 93 12.40 6.05 -2.32
C LYS A 93 12.13 5.24 -1.05
N ILE A 94 11.89 3.92 -1.20
CA ILE A 94 11.62 3.02 -0.08
C ILE A 94 12.85 2.89 0.83
N THR A 95 14.01 2.60 0.24
CA THR A 95 15.26 2.39 0.98
C THR A 95 15.72 3.67 1.64
N GLY A 96 15.61 4.81 0.95
CA GLY A 96 15.96 6.12 1.49
C GLY A 96 15.16 6.48 2.74
N ALA A 97 13.84 6.24 2.75
CA ALA A 97 13.02 6.46 3.93
C ALA A 97 13.46 5.56 5.10
N TYR A 98 13.74 4.29 4.85
CA TYR A 98 14.19 3.36 5.90
C TYR A 98 15.58 3.69 6.44
N HIS A 99 16.54 3.99 5.58
CA HIS A 99 17.90 4.33 5.99
C HIS A 99 17.99 5.68 6.71
N ALA A 100 17.25 6.70 6.23
CA ALA A 100 17.15 7.98 6.93
C ALA A 100 16.50 7.82 8.31
N TRP A 101 15.40 7.02 8.41
CA TRP A 101 14.75 6.72 9.69
C TRP A 101 15.68 6.01 10.67
N ARG A 102 16.53 5.13 10.19
CA ARG A 102 17.56 4.46 11.01
C ARG A 102 18.69 5.40 11.46
N GLY A 103 18.80 6.58 10.91
CA GLY A 103 19.86 7.52 11.22
C GLY A 103 21.19 7.22 10.52
N GLU A 104 21.15 6.63 9.33
CA GLU A 104 22.34 6.37 8.53
C GLU A 104 22.87 7.66 7.91
N LYS A 105 24.10 8.06 8.26
CA LYS A 105 24.67 9.35 7.87
C LYS A 105 24.64 9.58 6.37
N ALA A 106 25.04 8.58 5.58
CA ALA A 106 25.05 8.69 4.11
C ALA A 106 23.65 8.97 3.54
N ALA A 107 22.61 8.33 4.08
CA ALA A 107 21.23 8.56 3.63
C ALA A 107 20.72 9.95 4.04
N ILE A 108 21.12 10.42 5.23
CA ILE A 108 20.76 11.75 5.71
C ILE A 108 21.50 12.85 4.89
N GLU A 109 22.75 12.65 4.54
CA GLU A 109 23.52 13.57 3.70
C GLU A 109 22.95 13.67 2.28
N GLU A 110 22.46 12.55 1.73
CA GLU A 110 21.90 12.51 0.37
C GLU A 110 20.47 13.07 0.29
N ARG A 111 19.63 12.79 1.29
CA ARG A 111 18.16 12.99 1.22
C ARG A 111 17.57 13.85 2.30
N GLY A 112 18.36 14.24 3.28
CA GLY A 112 17.89 14.92 4.48
C GLY A 112 17.52 13.97 5.62
N ALA A 113 17.18 14.56 6.79
CA ALA A 113 16.68 13.82 7.93
C ALA A 113 15.32 13.16 7.58
N TYR A 114 15.02 12.07 8.31
CA TYR A 114 13.72 11.41 8.14
C TYR A 114 12.57 12.32 8.60
N GLU A 115 11.55 12.39 7.80
CA GLU A 115 10.26 13.02 8.10
C GLU A 115 9.12 12.08 7.71
N ASP A 116 8.02 12.13 8.47
CA ASP A 116 6.79 11.43 8.11
C ASP A 116 6.21 12.03 6.82
N ILE A 117 5.86 11.18 5.85
CA ILE A 117 5.27 11.60 4.57
C ILE A 117 3.87 11.02 4.48
N ALA A 118 2.85 11.87 4.50
CA ALA A 118 1.46 11.46 4.40
C ALA A 118 1.21 10.60 3.15
N GLY A 119 0.49 9.49 3.34
CA GLY A 119 0.23 8.52 2.27
C GLY A 119 1.41 7.64 1.85
N PHE A 120 2.59 7.81 2.44
CA PHE A 120 3.77 7.03 2.09
C PHE A 120 4.48 6.38 3.28
N CYS A 121 4.97 7.16 4.25
CA CYS A 121 5.68 6.59 5.41
C CYS A 121 5.39 7.33 6.69
N LYS A 122 5.41 6.60 7.82
CA LYS A 122 5.24 7.16 9.16
C LYS A 122 5.95 6.31 10.21
N SER A 123 6.63 6.98 11.16
CA SER A 123 7.13 6.35 12.37
C SER A 123 6.03 6.40 13.44
N ALA A 124 5.56 5.23 13.89
CA ALA A 124 4.54 5.13 14.92
C ALA A 124 5.11 4.57 16.21
N SER A 125 4.64 5.11 17.36
CA SER A 125 4.99 4.60 18.68
C SER A 125 4.27 3.28 18.99
N LEU A 126 4.81 2.49 19.92
CA LEU A 126 4.11 1.28 20.40
C LEU A 126 2.75 1.61 21.01
N ASP A 127 2.59 2.79 21.64
CA ASP A 127 1.30 3.20 22.20
C ASP A 127 0.26 3.45 21.11
N GLU A 128 0.67 4.01 19.98
CA GLU A 128 -0.20 4.16 18.81
C GLU A 128 -0.59 2.80 18.24
N ILE A 129 0.35 1.87 18.16
CA ILE A 129 0.10 0.50 17.68
C ILE A 129 -0.86 -0.26 18.61
N ARG A 130 -0.71 -0.09 19.92
CA ARG A 130 -1.64 -0.65 20.92
C ARG A 130 -3.06 -0.12 20.74
N LYS A 131 -3.24 1.19 20.53
CA LYS A 131 -4.54 1.81 20.24
C LYS A 131 -5.20 1.22 18.99
N HIS A 132 -4.42 0.79 18.03
CA HIS A 132 -4.89 0.12 16.82
C HIS A 132 -5.01 -1.42 16.96
N GLY A 133 -4.99 -1.96 18.19
CA GLY A 133 -5.15 -3.40 18.43
C GLY A 133 -4.03 -4.25 17.86
N HIS A 134 -2.81 -3.72 17.82
CA HIS A 134 -1.61 -4.39 17.28
C HIS A 134 -1.73 -4.76 15.79
N VAL A 135 -2.61 -4.08 15.05
CA VAL A 135 -2.68 -4.21 13.59
C VAL A 135 -1.51 -3.43 12.98
N LEU A 136 -0.77 -4.06 12.06
CA LEU A 136 0.46 -3.52 11.47
C LEU A 136 0.29 -3.14 9.98
N THR A 137 -0.92 -2.84 9.55
CA THR A 137 -1.18 -2.44 8.16
C THR A 137 -0.72 -0.99 7.92
N PRO A 138 0.30 -0.74 7.08
CA PRO A 138 0.89 0.60 6.91
C PRO A 138 -0.13 1.70 6.58
N GLY A 139 -1.12 1.42 5.74
CA GLY A 139 -2.14 2.38 5.37
C GLY A 139 -2.99 2.94 6.54
N ARG A 140 -2.95 2.32 7.72
CA ARG A 140 -3.60 2.86 8.93
C ARG A 140 -2.79 3.99 9.59
N TYR A 141 -1.49 3.97 9.38
CA TYR A 141 -0.55 4.88 10.05
C TYR A 141 -0.15 6.05 9.16
N VAL A 142 0.10 5.79 7.87
CA VAL A 142 0.61 6.82 6.95
C VAL A 142 -0.44 7.88 6.58
N GLY A 143 -1.73 7.65 6.90
CA GLY A 143 -2.80 8.55 6.51
C GLY A 143 -3.06 8.55 5.01
N THR A 144 -3.89 9.46 4.56
CA THR A 144 -4.02 9.81 3.14
C THR A 144 -3.03 10.93 2.85
N ALA A 145 -2.28 10.83 1.74
CA ALA A 145 -1.68 12.04 1.17
C ALA A 145 -2.82 13.07 1.03
N ASP A 146 -2.55 14.31 1.38
CA ASP A 146 -3.46 15.38 1.00
C ASP A 146 -3.68 15.21 -0.50
N VAL A 147 -4.85 14.72 -0.85
CA VAL A 147 -5.32 14.85 -2.22
C VAL A 147 -5.49 16.35 -2.31
N ASP A 148 -4.70 17.00 -3.16
CA ASP A 148 -5.00 18.38 -3.55
C ASP A 148 -6.52 18.41 -3.66
N GLU A 149 -7.16 19.23 -2.81
CA GLU A 149 -8.62 19.33 -2.84
C GLU A 149 -8.93 19.57 -4.31
N ASP A 150 -9.55 18.59 -4.95
CA ASP A 150 -9.95 18.72 -6.34
C ASP A 150 -10.59 20.11 -6.41
N GLU A 151 -10.01 21.05 -7.18
CA GLU A 151 -10.46 22.44 -7.27
C GLU A 151 -11.95 22.56 -7.64
N MET A 152 -12.55 21.41 -7.99
CA MET A 152 -13.96 21.29 -8.37
C MET A 152 -14.83 20.84 -7.18
N PRO A 153 -15.79 21.66 -6.73
CA PRO A 153 -16.72 21.31 -5.67
C PRO A 153 -17.40 19.96 -5.94
N PHE A 154 -17.66 19.19 -4.87
CA PHE A 154 -18.30 17.86 -4.97
C PHE A 154 -19.56 17.86 -5.84
N GLU A 155 -20.38 18.88 -5.74
CA GLU A 155 -21.64 19.01 -6.49
C GLU A 155 -21.40 19.10 -8.01
N GLU A 156 -20.40 19.84 -8.45
CA GLU A 156 -20.02 19.94 -9.84
C GLU A 156 -19.43 18.63 -10.36
N ARG A 157 -18.54 18.01 -9.59
CA ARG A 157 -17.97 16.71 -9.93
C ARG A 157 -19.03 15.62 -10.00
N PHE A 158 -19.97 15.62 -9.05
CA PHE A 158 -21.08 14.68 -9.05
C PHE A 158 -21.96 14.85 -10.28
N ALA A 159 -22.28 16.08 -10.67
CA ALA A 159 -23.08 16.36 -11.86
C ALA A 159 -22.40 15.85 -13.14
N VAL A 160 -21.07 16.05 -13.28
CA VAL A 160 -20.27 15.56 -14.42
C VAL A 160 -20.28 14.02 -14.46
N LEU A 161 -20.05 13.38 -13.32
CA LEU A 161 -20.04 11.91 -13.24
C LEU A 161 -21.42 11.31 -13.51
N GLN A 162 -22.49 11.95 -13.03
CA GLN A 162 -23.87 11.54 -13.29
C GLN A 162 -24.22 11.67 -14.78
N ALA A 163 -23.83 12.77 -15.43
CA ALA A 163 -24.02 12.95 -16.86
C ALA A 163 -23.31 11.86 -17.67
N LYS A 164 -22.05 11.58 -17.34
CA LYS A 164 -21.25 10.52 -17.98
C LYS A 164 -21.85 9.13 -17.78
N LEU A 165 -22.37 8.84 -16.60
CA LEU A 165 -23.03 7.56 -16.31
C LEU A 165 -24.31 7.41 -17.13
N ASN A 166 -25.12 8.48 -17.25
CA ASN A 166 -26.32 8.47 -18.06
C ASN A 166 -26.00 8.25 -19.55
N GLU A 167 -24.95 8.87 -20.08
CA GLU A 167 -24.47 8.63 -21.43
C GLU A 167 -24.08 7.15 -21.63
N GLN A 168 -23.38 6.56 -20.67
CA GLN A 168 -23.01 5.14 -20.73
C GLN A 168 -24.23 4.21 -20.75
N PHE A 169 -25.30 4.53 -20.00
CA PHE A 169 -26.53 3.77 -20.04
C PHE A 169 -27.27 3.89 -21.39
N VAL A 170 -27.19 5.06 -22.06
CA VAL A 170 -27.74 5.20 -23.40
C VAL A 170 -26.97 4.33 -24.40
N ASN A 171 -25.63 4.43 -24.39
CA ASN A 171 -24.75 3.63 -25.25
C ASN A 171 -24.93 2.11 -25.02
N GLU A 172 -25.12 1.68 -23.79
CA GLU A 172 -25.39 0.27 -23.45
C GLU A 172 -26.69 -0.22 -24.12
N ARG A 173 -27.78 0.56 -24.03
CA ARG A 173 -29.07 0.18 -24.65
C ARG A 173 -28.96 0.09 -26.18
N GLU A 174 -28.26 1.04 -26.81
CA GLU A 174 -28.03 1.03 -28.25
C GLU A 174 -27.23 -0.21 -28.69
N LEU A 175 -26.12 -0.50 -27.99
CA LEU A 175 -25.30 -1.68 -28.26
C LEU A 175 -26.08 -2.98 -28.03
N SER A 176 -26.85 -3.09 -26.97
CA SER A 176 -27.68 -4.24 -26.68
C SER A 176 -28.74 -4.47 -27.77
N SER A 177 -29.39 -3.41 -28.26
CA SER A 177 -30.34 -3.48 -29.37
C SER A 177 -29.68 -3.91 -30.68
N LEU A 178 -28.47 -3.39 -30.93
CA LEU A 178 -27.70 -3.74 -32.13
C LEU A 178 -27.24 -5.19 -32.12
N ILE A 179 -26.80 -5.70 -30.97
CA ILE A 179 -26.45 -7.10 -30.77
C ILE A 179 -27.68 -7.99 -31.00
N GLN A 180 -28.84 -7.68 -30.40
CA GLN A 180 -30.05 -8.44 -30.61
C GLN A 180 -30.47 -8.49 -32.08
N THR A 181 -30.36 -7.34 -32.78
CA THR A 181 -30.67 -7.24 -34.20
C THR A 181 -29.73 -8.10 -35.07
N GLN A 182 -28.44 -8.16 -34.71
CA GLN A 182 -27.48 -8.99 -35.44
C GLN A 182 -27.65 -10.48 -35.15
N LEU A 183 -27.93 -10.83 -33.90
CA LEU A 183 -28.23 -12.22 -33.55
C LEU A 183 -29.47 -12.78 -34.24
N ALA A 184 -30.51 -11.94 -34.42
CA ALA A 184 -31.72 -12.32 -35.15
C ALA A 184 -31.46 -12.64 -36.65
N LYS A 185 -30.35 -12.15 -37.24
CA LYS A 185 -29.94 -12.42 -38.62
C LYS A 185 -29.13 -13.71 -38.76
N VAL A 186 -28.65 -14.27 -37.67
CA VAL A 186 -27.86 -15.54 -37.70
C VAL A 186 -28.82 -16.68 -38.01
N ARG A 187 -28.72 -17.29 -39.19
CA ARG A 187 -29.39 -18.53 -39.51
C ARG A 187 -28.53 -19.69 -39.06
N ILE A 188 -29.02 -20.50 -38.15
CA ILE A 188 -28.43 -21.80 -37.82
C ILE A 188 -28.82 -22.71 -39.00
N ASN A 189 -27.87 -23.11 -39.85
CA ASN A 189 -28.09 -24.15 -40.82
C ASN A 189 -28.02 -25.49 -40.07
N ASP A 190 -29.14 -26.19 -40.00
CA ASP A 190 -29.21 -27.59 -39.60
C ASP A 190 -28.56 -28.49 -40.63
#